data_e4c9035dcd12610a05afe14801b8157f
#
_entry.id   e4c9035dcd12610a05afe14801b8157f
#
_cell.length_a   1.000
_cell.length_b   1.000
_cell.length_c   1.000
_cell.angle_alpha   90.00
_cell.angle_beta   90.00
_cell.angle_gamma   90.00
#
_symmetry.space_group_name_H-M   'P 1'
#
loop_
_entity.id
_entity.type
_entity.pdbx_description
1 polymer ?
#
loop_
_entity_poly.entity_id
_entity_poly.type
_entity_poly.pdbx_seq_one_letter_code
_entity_poly.pdbx_strand_id
1 'polypeptide(L)'
;MLFQHCSYVTRRALTLSAISLLLIGAYSNAFAQKEKVFRWSSAGDFLTFDVHAQNESLNSAANAAVYEALVRYNTDMRVEPCLASQYQRVKNGFLFTIRENVRFHEGETLTAEDVAYSINRALLPESQFKAAASGILGAEVVNSRQVLVKTISVSPVFLNQLTQLRILNKKWAEKHNALRPQNYVSGEESYLARHANGTGPFKLVSREVDVKTQFVANHEWWDEKNRRGNVEKVIYTPINSVATRTAALLSGQVDFVLDPAPQDIARLERNASIQVLSRAEDRVMMIALDQYRDQTPYVSDLNGKPLNANPFKDVRVRQALSLAVNREALVRSIMRGKAVATNTIISDSVFGYDPRIAQTGQYDLQKAKALLKEAGFENGFAFTLDTHNNRWVNDENLCKALAGMWAKLNVKVNVHSIPRVQYFPKVLSFDTSAGLVGWGSSTFDAFYPLQSLSATYDGTSRAGISNIGRASDKQMDALLKKLNLAEDLNEREAIARQALSLEQKRVLHIPLLQPMFSWAMKKNIDPIVRPDNKLTLEWIVMH
;
A
#
# COMPACT_ATOMS: atom_id res chain seq x y z
N MET A 1 15.60 -91.32 -14.35
CA MET A 1 15.10 -90.18 -15.15
C MET A 1 14.14 -89.33 -14.35
N LEU A 2 14.48 -88.92 -13.12
CA LEU A 2 13.57 -88.11 -12.24
C LEU A 2 14.27 -86.96 -11.54
N PHE A 3 15.47 -86.56 -11.92
CA PHE A 3 16.25 -85.50 -11.31
C PHE A 3 16.54 -84.26 -12.18
N GLN A 4 16.08 -84.23 -13.44
CA GLN A 4 16.35 -83.08 -14.31
C GLN A 4 15.20 -82.08 -14.52
N HIS A 5 14.00 -82.31 -13.95
CA HIS A 5 12.85 -81.41 -14.14
C HIS A 5 12.66 -80.41 -13.02
N CYS A 6 13.35 -80.56 -11.88
CA CYS A 6 13.15 -79.67 -10.72
C CYS A 6 14.01 -78.34 -10.77
N SER A 7 15.07 -78.33 -11.62
CA SER A 7 15.97 -77.14 -11.69
C SER A 7 15.50 -76.04 -12.65
N TYR A 8 14.57 -76.35 -13.57
CA TYR A 8 14.08 -75.32 -14.53
C TYR A 8 12.92 -74.48 -14.02
N VAL A 9 12.10 -75.00 -13.11
CA VAL A 9 10.95 -74.26 -12.52
C VAL A 9 11.42 -73.27 -11.49
N THR A 10 12.44 -73.61 -10.70
CA THR A 10 13.00 -72.68 -9.67
C THR A 10 13.77 -71.48 -10.25
N ARG A 11 14.44 -71.64 -11.41
CA ARG A 11 15.12 -70.55 -12.08
C ARG A 11 14.16 -69.54 -12.75
N ARG A 12 13.01 -69.97 -13.29
CA ARG A 12 12.00 -69.05 -13.84
C ARG A 12 11.20 -68.34 -12.78
N ALA A 13 10.96 -68.92 -11.62
CA ALA A 13 10.29 -68.28 -10.52
C ALA A 13 11.17 -67.17 -9.86
N LEU A 14 12.48 -67.41 -9.75
CA LEU A 14 13.43 -66.41 -9.22
C LEU A 14 13.67 -65.21 -10.18
N THR A 15 13.65 -65.44 -11.51
CA THR A 15 13.78 -64.35 -12.49
C THR A 15 12.52 -63.51 -12.61
N LEU A 16 11.32 -64.08 -12.49
CA LEU A 16 10.06 -63.33 -12.46
C LEU A 16 9.88 -62.51 -11.17
N SER A 17 10.31 -63.04 -10.02
CA SER A 17 10.29 -62.29 -8.74
C SER A 17 11.32 -61.14 -8.71
N ALA A 18 12.49 -61.28 -9.35
CA ALA A 18 13.49 -60.21 -9.42
C ALA A 18 13.05 -59.08 -10.36
N ILE A 19 12.36 -59.40 -11.46
CA ILE A 19 11.81 -58.37 -12.39
C ILE A 19 10.62 -57.64 -11.76
N SER A 20 9.77 -58.30 -10.97
CA SER A 20 8.67 -57.68 -10.26
C SER A 20 9.15 -56.74 -9.14
N LEU A 21 10.23 -57.08 -8.44
CA LEU A 21 10.85 -56.21 -7.42
C LEU A 21 11.59 -55.00 -8.04
N LEU A 22 12.18 -55.14 -9.23
CA LEU A 22 12.79 -54.02 -9.97
C LEU A 22 11.74 -53.08 -10.57
N LEU A 23 10.57 -53.57 -10.96
CA LEU A 23 9.45 -52.71 -11.41
C LEU A 23 8.75 -51.99 -10.28
N ILE A 24 8.64 -52.57 -9.09
CA ILE A 24 8.10 -51.89 -7.91
C ILE A 24 9.09 -50.83 -7.37
N GLY A 25 10.40 -51.08 -7.45
CA GLY A 25 11.44 -50.09 -7.12
C GLY A 25 11.54 -48.92 -8.12
N ALA A 26 11.13 -49.10 -9.37
CA ALA A 26 11.11 -48.06 -10.39
C ALA A 26 9.86 -47.15 -10.29
N TYR A 27 8.75 -47.66 -9.77
CA TYR A 27 7.55 -46.83 -9.54
C TYR A 27 7.58 -46.04 -8.24
N SER A 28 8.45 -46.34 -7.28
CA SER A 28 8.60 -45.56 -6.03
C SER A 28 9.55 -44.37 -6.14
N ASN A 29 10.22 -44.18 -7.28
CA ASN A 29 10.96 -42.98 -7.63
C ASN A 29 10.16 -42.00 -8.52
N ALA A 30 8.83 -42.12 -8.57
CA ALA A 30 8.00 -41.01 -8.98
C ALA A 30 8.26 -39.88 -7.99
N PHE A 31 9.08 -38.92 -8.40
CA PHE A 31 9.51 -37.72 -7.72
C PHE A 31 8.43 -37.24 -6.76
N ALA A 32 8.60 -37.48 -5.48
CA ALA A 32 7.97 -36.64 -4.45
C ALA A 32 8.61 -35.27 -4.62
N GLN A 33 8.09 -34.47 -5.52
CA GLN A 33 8.48 -33.07 -5.67
C GLN A 33 8.32 -32.48 -4.30
N LYS A 34 9.45 -32.10 -3.68
CA LYS A 34 9.44 -31.58 -2.30
C LYS A 34 8.46 -30.42 -2.23
N GLU A 35 7.42 -30.59 -1.43
CA GLU A 35 6.37 -29.57 -1.26
C GLU A 35 7.01 -28.20 -1.05
N LYS A 36 6.67 -27.20 -1.87
CA LYS A 36 7.20 -25.84 -1.81
C LYS A 36 6.54 -25.10 -0.64
N VAL A 37 7.14 -25.19 0.55
CA VAL A 37 6.65 -24.57 1.78
C VAL A 37 7.31 -23.21 1.97
N PHE A 38 6.55 -22.14 1.90
CA PHE A 38 7.00 -20.77 2.14
C PHE A 38 6.71 -20.36 3.59
N ARG A 39 7.77 -20.11 4.36
CA ARG A 39 7.70 -19.68 5.76
C ARG A 39 8.08 -18.22 5.86
N TRP A 40 7.19 -17.40 6.39
CA TRP A 40 7.48 -15.98 6.52
C TRP A 40 7.05 -15.37 7.84
N SER A 41 7.59 -14.20 8.15
CA SER A 41 7.37 -13.50 9.41
C SER A 41 7.31 -11.99 9.23
N SER A 42 6.54 -11.34 10.09
CA SER A 42 6.48 -9.90 10.28
C SER A 42 6.31 -9.56 11.77
N ALA A 43 6.24 -8.26 12.10
CA ALA A 43 6.20 -7.77 13.48
C ALA A 43 4.88 -8.03 14.21
N GLY A 44 3.77 -8.25 13.52
CA GLY A 44 2.47 -8.45 14.13
C GLY A 44 1.75 -9.68 13.59
N ASP A 45 0.66 -10.08 14.23
CA ASP A 45 -0.24 -11.10 13.71
C ASP A 45 -1.34 -10.48 12.83
N PHE A 46 -2.02 -11.30 12.03
CA PHE A 46 -3.24 -10.93 11.35
C PHE A 46 -4.34 -10.67 12.39
N LEU A 47 -5.15 -9.65 12.15
CA LEU A 47 -6.16 -9.27 13.15
C LEU A 47 -7.44 -10.10 13.00
N THR A 48 -7.88 -10.36 11.76
CA THR A 48 -9.11 -11.09 11.46
C THR A 48 -9.15 -11.51 9.99
N PHE A 49 -9.86 -12.59 9.67
CA PHE A 49 -10.24 -12.95 8.31
C PHE A 49 -11.65 -12.43 7.91
N ASP A 50 -12.30 -11.65 8.78
CA ASP A 50 -13.46 -10.87 8.35
C ASP A 50 -13.00 -9.71 7.47
N VAL A 51 -13.31 -9.81 6.19
CA VAL A 51 -12.78 -8.95 5.11
C VAL A 51 -13.14 -7.46 5.24
N HIS A 52 -14.15 -7.12 6.05
CA HIS A 52 -14.61 -5.74 6.23
C HIS A 52 -14.39 -5.20 7.64
N ALA A 53 -13.86 -6.01 8.58
CA ALA A 53 -13.70 -5.62 9.97
C ALA A 53 -12.42 -4.84 10.26
N GLN A 54 -11.34 -5.02 9.47
CA GLN A 54 -10.05 -4.36 9.70
C GLN A 54 -9.34 -4.00 8.39
N ASN A 55 -8.96 -2.73 8.26
CA ASN A 55 -8.24 -2.18 7.12
C ASN A 55 -6.78 -1.83 7.50
N GLU A 56 -6.07 -2.79 8.09
CA GLU A 56 -4.64 -2.71 8.38
C GLU A 56 -3.86 -3.43 7.26
N SER A 57 -2.66 -2.95 6.94
CA SER A 57 -1.92 -3.38 5.74
C SER A 57 -1.58 -4.87 5.73
N LEU A 58 -1.03 -5.39 6.84
CA LEU A 58 -0.65 -6.80 6.97
C LEU A 58 -1.89 -7.71 6.92
N ASN A 59 -2.98 -7.30 7.61
CA ASN A 59 -4.26 -7.99 7.60
C ASN A 59 -4.88 -8.03 6.19
N SER A 60 -4.83 -6.89 5.48
CA SER A 60 -5.34 -6.79 4.11
C SER A 60 -4.54 -7.65 3.12
N ALA A 61 -3.23 -7.82 3.33
CA ALA A 61 -2.38 -8.70 2.52
C ALA A 61 -2.74 -10.18 2.74
N ALA A 62 -2.97 -10.61 4.00
CA ALA A 62 -3.40 -11.97 4.29
C ALA A 62 -4.79 -12.29 3.70
N ASN A 63 -5.74 -11.36 3.86
CA ASN A 63 -7.07 -11.50 3.27
C ASN A 63 -7.03 -11.55 1.73
N ALA A 64 -6.05 -10.87 1.09
CA ALA A 64 -5.89 -10.90 -0.36
C ALA A 64 -5.49 -12.27 -0.92
N ALA A 65 -4.85 -13.12 -0.14
CA ALA A 65 -4.54 -14.48 -0.54
C ALA A 65 -5.78 -15.38 -0.59
N VAL A 66 -6.80 -15.07 0.22
CA VAL A 66 -8.00 -15.90 0.42
C VAL A 66 -9.21 -15.36 -0.33
N TYR A 67 -9.36 -14.04 -0.40
CA TYR A 67 -10.52 -13.37 -0.96
C TYR A 67 -10.14 -12.45 -2.11
N GLU A 68 -11.00 -12.36 -3.09
CA GLU A 68 -10.84 -11.50 -4.25
C GLU A 68 -11.92 -10.39 -4.29
N ALA A 69 -11.68 -9.36 -5.10
CA ALA A 69 -12.63 -8.28 -5.36
C ALA A 69 -13.13 -8.34 -6.82
N LEU A 70 -14.04 -7.45 -7.21
CA LEU A 70 -14.53 -7.35 -8.60
C LEU A 70 -13.42 -7.04 -9.59
N VAL A 71 -12.46 -6.21 -9.16
CA VAL A 71 -11.28 -5.80 -9.91
C VAL A 71 -10.05 -5.92 -9.01
N ARG A 72 -8.85 -6.05 -9.60
CA ARG A 72 -7.58 -6.15 -8.87
C ARG A 72 -6.51 -5.26 -9.47
N TYR A 73 -5.43 -5.00 -8.74
CA TYR A 73 -4.21 -4.43 -9.30
C TYR A 73 -3.34 -5.53 -9.91
N ASN A 74 -2.82 -5.28 -11.11
CA ASN A 74 -1.75 -6.08 -11.70
C ASN A 74 -0.37 -5.68 -11.13
N THR A 75 0.70 -6.24 -11.69
CA THR A 75 2.09 -5.96 -11.28
C THR A 75 2.51 -4.51 -11.46
N ASP A 76 1.89 -3.80 -12.39
CA ASP A 76 2.18 -2.40 -12.73
C ASP A 76 1.26 -1.40 -12.00
N MET A 77 0.51 -1.90 -10.99
CA MET A 77 -0.47 -1.13 -10.22
C MET A 77 -1.61 -0.53 -11.06
N ARG A 78 -1.92 -1.16 -12.20
CA ARG A 78 -3.08 -0.85 -13.02
C ARG A 78 -4.24 -1.74 -12.66
N VAL A 79 -5.45 -1.18 -12.66
CA VAL A 79 -6.68 -1.95 -12.39
C VAL A 79 -7.02 -2.83 -13.58
N GLU A 80 -7.28 -4.10 -13.30
CA GLU A 80 -7.76 -5.09 -14.28
C GLU A 80 -8.97 -5.87 -13.75
N PRO A 81 -9.81 -6.48 -14.63
CA PRO A 81 -10.89 -7.38 -14.24
C PRO A 81 -10.39 -8.54 -13.37
N CYS A 82 -11.18 -8.89 -12.32
CA CYS A 82 -10.94 -10.05 -11.44
C CYS A 82 -12.21 -10.90 -11.37
N LEU A 83 -13.01 -10.83 -10.32
CA LEU A 83 -14.31 -11.55 -10.24
C LEU A 83 -15.35 -10.97 -11.20
N ALA A 84 -15.22 -9.73 -11.62
CA ALA A 84 -15.94 -9.22 -12.79
C ALA A 84 -15.16 -9.57 -14.06
N SER A 85 -15.83 -10.15 -15.06
CA SER A 85 -15.25 -10.36 -16.40
C SER A 85 -15.27 -9.09 -17.22
N GLN A 86 -16.26 -8.22 -16.98
CA GLN A 86 -16.47 -6.94 -17.65
C GLN A 86 -17.12 -5.94 -16.71
N TYR A 87 -16.91 -4.66 -16.97
CA TYR A 87 -17.64 -3.58 -16.32
C TYR A 87 -17.86 -2.44 -17.31
N GLN A 88 -18.96 -1.73 -17.12
CA GLN A 88 -19.24 -0.51 -17.88
C GLN A 88 -19.81 0.57 -16.98
N ARG A 89 -19.44 1.81 -17.27
CA ARG A 89 -20.02 2.99 -16.62
C ARG A 89 -21.44 3.19 -17.12
N VAL A 90 -22.37 3.45 -16.19
CA VAL A 90 -23.77 3.79 -16.46
C VAL A 90 -24.12 5.08 -15.72
N LYS A 91 -25.29 5.67 -16.02
CA LYS A 91 -25.70 6.98 -15.48
C LYS A 91 -25.57 7.08 -13.95
N ASN A 92 -25.88 6.01 -13.20
CA ASN A 92 -25.95 6.01 -11.74
C ASN A 92 -24.86 5.17 -11.07
N GLY A 93 -23.77 4.81 -11.77
CA GLY A 93 -22.73 3.96 -11.22
C GLY A 93 -22.02 3.10 -12.25
N PHE A 94 -21.74 1.86 -11.87
CA PHE A 94 -21.08 0.87 -12.74
C PHE A 94 -21.87 -0.45 -12.74
N LEU A 95 -22.08 -0.99 -13.92
CA LEU A 95 -22.64 -2.32 -14.13
C LEU A 95 -21.50 -3.31 -14.32
N PHE A 96 -21.43 -4.32 -13.45
CA PHE A 96 -20.44 -5.39 -13.48
C PHE A 96 -21.07 -6.68 -13.97
N THR A 97 -20.41 -7.36 -14.92
CA THR A 97 -20.74 -8.73 -15.32
C THR A 97 -19.82 -9.70 -14.58
N ILE A 98 -20.40 -10.59 -13.77
CA ILE A 98 -19.66 -11.53 -12.93
C ILE A 98 -19.11 -12.68 -13.78
N ARG A 99 -17.89 -13.10 -13.47
CA ARG A 99 -17.22 -14.22 -14.11
C ARG A 99 -17.94 -15.53 -13.83
N GLU A 100 -18.04 -16.38 -14.84
CA GLU A 100 -18.57 -17.75 -14.71
C GLU A 100 -17.53 -18.70 -14.12
N ASN A 101 -18.02 -19.81 -13.54
CA ASN A 101 -17.19 -20.91 -13.04
C ASN A 101 -16.23 -20.53 -11.92
N VAL A 102 -16.49 -19.44 -11.19
CA VAL A 102 -15.77 -19.11 -9.97
C VAL A 102 -16.42 -19.85 -8.80
N ARG A 103 -15.61 -20.54 -8.01
CA ARG A 103 -16.06 -21.25 -6.80
C ARG A 103 -15.39 -20.68 -5.56
N PHE A 104 -16.15 -20.65 -4.49
CA PHE A 104 -15.61 -20.47 -3.14
C PHE A 104 -14.86 -21.72 -2.68
N HIS A 105 -14.02 -21.59 -1.66
CA HIS A 105 -13.15 -22.67 -1.19
C HIS A 105 -13.90 -23.90 -0.68
N GLU A 106 -15.14 -23.74 -0.17
CA GLU A 106 -16.02 -24.82 0.27
C GLU A 106 -16.90 -25.38 -0.89
N GLY A 107 -16.75 -24.85 -2.12
CA GLY A 107 -17.34 -25.41 -3.34
C GLY A 107 -18.55 -24.66 -3.90
N GLU A 108 -19.12 -23.70 -3.18
CA GLU A 108 -20.25 -22.90 -3.65
C GLU A 108 -19.84 -22.03 -4.85
N THR A 109 -20.74 -21.84 -5.79
CA THR A 109 -20.52 -20.97 -6.95
C THR A 109 -20.76 -19.52 -6.55
N LEU A 110 -19.87 -18.62 -7.01
CA LEU A 110 -20.04 -17.16 -6.87
C LEU A 110 -21.31 -16.69 -7.60
N THR A 111 -22.11 -15.87 -6.92
CA THR A 111 -23.36 -15.32 -7.43
C THR A 111 -23.36 -13.78 -7.41
N ALA A 112 -24.30 -13.19 -8.16
CA ALA A 112 -24.56 -11.75 -8.11
C ALA A 112 -25.01 -11.29 -6.71
N GLU A 113 -25.69 -12.17 -5.95
CA GLU A 113 -26.10 -11.88 -4.57
C GLU A 113 -24.89 -11.77 -3.62
N ASP A 114 -23.86 -12.62 -3.76
CA ASP A 114 -22.65 -12.54 -2.95
C ASP A 114 -21.95 -11.20 -3.16
N VAL A 115 -21.89 -10.73 -4.41
CA VAL A 115 -21.30 -9.44 -4.76
C VAL A 115 -22.09 -8.29 -4.18
N ALA A 116 -23.40 -8.23 -4.42
CA ALA A 116 -24.26 -7.17 -3.91
C ALA A 116 -24.25 -7.13 -2.38
N TYR A 117 -24.33 -8.30 -1.73
CA TYR A 117 -24.22 -8.45 -0.28
C TYR A 117 -22.89 -7.88 0.24
N SER A 118 -21.76 -8.26 -0.36
CA SER A 118 -20.43 -7.86 0.11
C SER A 118 -20.19 -6.36 0.00
N ILE A 119 -20.60 -5.75 -1.11
CA ILE A 119 -20.53 -4.29 -1.29
C ILE A 119 -21.40 -3.58 -0.25
N ASN A 120 -22.65 -4.02 -0.05
CA ASN A 120 -23.55 -3.43 0.94
C ASN A 120 -23.06 -3.65 2.37
N ARG A 121 -22.46 -4.81 2.67
CA ARG A 121 -21.82 -5.10 3.97
C ARG A 121 -20.67 -4.15 4.28
N ALA A 122 -19.88 -3.76 3.29
CA ALA A 122 -18.79 -2.79 3.47
C ALA A 122 -19.30 -1.37 3.85
N LEU A 123 -20.57 -1.06 3.61
CA LEU A 123 -21.19 0.22 3.98
C LEU A 123 -21.73 0.24 5.42
N LEU A 124 -21.85 -0.91 6.09
CA LEU A 124 -22.40 -1.01 7.44
C LEU A 124 -21.55 -0.25 8.48
N PRO A 125 -22.16 0.19 9.60
CA PRO A 125 -21.48 0.99 10.62
C PRO A 125 -20.20 0.36 11.19
N GLU A 126 -20.15 -0.95 11.34
CA GLU A 126 -19.02 -1.71 11.89
C GLU A 126 -17.84 -1.82 10.92
N SER A 127 -18.07 -1.60 9.62
CA SER A 127 -17.03 -1.74 8.59
C SER A 127 -15.92 -0.70 8.75
N GLN A 128 -14.66 -1.15 8.67
CA GLN A 128 -13.47 -0.30 8.60
C GLN A 128 -13.10 0.08 7.15
N PHE A 129 -13.92 -0.34 6.17
CA PHE A 129 -13.71 -0.05 4.74
C PHE A 129 -14.56 1.12 4.21
N LYS A 130 -15.16 1.93 5.08
CA LYS A 130 -15.99 3.09 4.69
C LYS A 130 -15.25 4.08 3.79
N ALA A 131 -13.94 4.26 3.98
CA ALA A 131 -13.14 5.14 3.11
C ALA A 131 -13.01 4.55 1.70
N ALA A 132 -12.79 3.23 1.57
CA ALA A 132 -12.77 2.53 0.28
C ALA A 132 -14.15 2.47 -0.38
N ALA A 133 -15.21 2.44 0.42
CA ALA A 133 -16.60 2.45 -0.04
C ALA A 133 -17.17 3.89 -0.20
N SER A 134 -16.34 4.92 -0.05
CA SER A 134 -16.78 6.31 -0.15
C SER A 134 -17.40 6.61 -1.51
N GLY A 135 -18.56 7.25 -1.52
CA GLY A 135 -19.31 7.54 -2.74
C GLY A 135 -20.19 6.40 -3.26
N ILE A 136 -20.12 5.20 -2.67
CA ILE A 136 -21.02 4.09 -2.98
C ILE A 136 -22.34 4.30 -2.21
N LEU A 137 -23.46 4.20 -2.92
CA LEU A 137 -24.82 4.24 -2.36
C LEU A 137 -25.37 2.85 -2.04
N GLY A 138 -24.81 1.82 -2.68
CA GLY A 138 -25.19 0.43 -2.53
C GLY A 138 -24.97 -0.37 -3.81
N ALA A 139 -25.25 -1.66 -3.73
CA ALA A 139 -25.20 -2.58 -4.86
C ALA A 139 -26.51 -3.36 -4.98
N GLU A 140 -26.98 -3.57 -6.21
CA GLU A 140 -28.22 -4.26 -6.54
C GLU A 140 -27.97 -5.33 -7.60
N VAL A 141 -28.64 -6.47 -7.42
CA VAL A 141 -28.66 -7.54 -8.41
C VAL A 141 -29.56 -7.11 -9.57
N VAL A 142 -29.02 -7.07 -10.77
CA VAL A 142 -29.76 -6.78 -12.00
C VAL A 142 -30.31 -8.09 -12.60
N ASN A 143 -29.47 -9.12 -12.62
CA ASN A 143 -29.82 -10.48 -13.02
C ASN A 143 -28.80 -11.46 -12.40
N SER A 144 -28.91 -12.75 -12.74
CA SER A 144 -28.02 -13.79 -12.17
C SER A 144 -26.51 -13.55 -12.35
N ARG A 145 -26.14 -12.69 -13.30
CA ARG A 145 -24.73 -12.42 -13.65
C ARG A 145 -24.35 -10.95 -13.60
N GLN A 146 -25.29 -10.06 -13.29
CA GLN A 146 -24.99 -8.62 -13.31
C GLN A 146 -25.37 -7.95 -12.01
N VAL A 147 -24.48 -7.09 -11.54
CA VAL A 147 -24.64 -6.25 -10.36
C VAL A 147 -24.40 -4.80 -10.73
N LEU A 148 -25.34 -3.94 -10.36
CA LEU A 148 -25.20 -2.49 -10.43
C LEU A 148 -24.67 -1.96 -9.11
N VAL A 149 -23.47 -1.40 -9.10
CA VAL A 149 -22.94 -0.64 -7.96
C VAL A 149 -23.28 0.83 -8.17
N LYS A 150 -24.20 1.34 -7.36
CA LYS A 150 -24.68 2.73 -7.42
C LYS A 150 -23.72 3.67 -6.73
N THR A 151 -23.49 4.84 -7.30
CA THR A 151 -22.59 5.86 -6.76
C THR A 151 -23.26 7.23 -6.73
N ILE A 152 -22.84 8.08 -5.77
CA ILE A 152 -23.28 9.49 -5.68
C ILE A 152 -22.84 10.24 -6.93
N SER A 153 -21.60 10.02 -7.33
CA SER A 153 -20.99 10.55 -8.56
C SER A 153 -19.97 9.54 -9.07
N VAL A 154 -19.71 9.57 -10.37
CA VAL A 154 -18.73 8.65 -10.94
C VAL A 154 -17.35 9.26 -10.74
N SER A 155 -16.61 8.73 -9.78
CA SER A 155 -15.22 9.10 -9.52
C SER A 155 -14.28 8.34 -10.47
N PRO A 156 -13.23 8.96 -11.02
CA PRO A 156 -12.24 8.29 -11.85
C PRO A 156 -11.44 7.22 -11.09
N VAL A 157 -11.39 7.30 -9.76
CA VAL A 157 -10.70 6.33 -8.90
C VAL A 157 -11.63 5.27 -8.31
N PHE A 158 -12.88 5.20 -8.79
CA PHE A 158 -13.86 4.27 -8.26
C PHE A 158 -13.43 2.81 -8.37
N LEU A 159 -12.91 2.41 -9.54
CA LEU A 159 -12.42 1.04 -9.74
C LEU A 159 -11.21 0.73 -8.84
N ASN A 160 -10.34 1.70 -8.60
CA ASN A 160 -9.21 1.55 -7.68
C ASN A 160 -9.70 1.32 -6.23
N GLN A 161 -10.74 2.01 -5.80
CA GLN A 161 -11.37 1.79 -4.49
C GLN A 161 -11.95 0.38 -4.38
N LEU A 162 -12.61 -0.11 -5.43
CA LEU A 162 -13.20 -1.45 -5.46
C LEU A 162 -12.17 -2.59 -5.34
N THR A 163 -10.90 -2.38 -5.65
CA THR A 163 -9.85 -3.39 -5.43
C THR A 163 -9.72 -3.80 -3.96
N GLN A 164 -10.20 -2.97 -3.03
CA GLN A 164 -10.14 -3.21 -1.59
C GLN A 164 -11.39 -3.90 -1.04
N LEU A 165 -12.53 -3.87 -1.77
CA LEU A 165 -13.80 -4.44 -1.34
C LEU A 165 -13.89 -5.91 -1.75
N ARG A 166 -13.48 -6.80 -0.84
CA ARG A 166 -13.45 -8.24 -1.05
C ARG A 166 -14.83 -8.85 -1.00
N ILE A 167 -15.04 -9.92 -1.81
CA ILE A 167 -16.31 -10.62 -1.90
C ILE A 167 -16.33 -11.81 -0.95
N LEU A 168 -17.41 -11.89 -0.17
CA LEU A 168 -17.70 -12.92 0.83
C LEU A 168 -18.92 -13.73 0.37
N ASN A 169 -18.90 -15.04 0.61
CA ASN A 169 -20.07 -15.88 0.38
C ASN A 169 -21.20 -15.54 1.36
N LYS A 170 -22.34 -15.09 0.85
CA LYS A 170 -23.50 -14.66 1.66
C LYS A 170 -24.08 -15.80 2.49
N LYS A 171 -24.31 -16.97 1.87
CA LYS A 171 -24.90 -18.14 2.54
C LYS A 171 -23.98 -18.68 3.62
N TRP A 172 -22.67 -18.69 3.37
CA TRP A 172 -21.68 -19.09 4.36
C TRP A 172 -21.64 -18.11 5.54
N ALA A 173 -21.67 -16.80 5.26
CA ALA A 173 -21.73 -15.77 6.32
C ALA A 173 -23.01 -15.90 7.16
N GLU A 174 -24.15 -16.18 6.53
CA GLU A 174 -25.43 -16.42 7.20
C GLU A 174 -25.37 -17.66 8.10
N LYS A 175 -24.88 -18.78 7.58
CA LYS A 175 -24.70 -20.05 8.32
C LYS A 175 -23.87 -19.85 9.61
N HIS A 176 -22.90 -18.92 9.59
CA HIS A 176 -22.00 -18.65 10.70
C HIS A 176 -22.33 -17.38 11.50
N ASN A 177 -23.56 -16.83 11.36
CA ASN A 177 -24.03 -15.63 12.06
C ASN A 177 -23.11 -14.40 11.85
N ALA A 178 -22.54 -14.23 10.64
CA ALA A 178 -21.57 -13.20 10.32
C ALA A 178 -22.02 -12.27 9.16
N LEU A 179 -23.35 -12.03 9.05
CA LEU A 179 -23.89 -11.17 8.00
C LEU A 179 -23.42 -9.72 8.10
N ARG A 180 -23.13 -9.21 9.31
CA ARG A 180 -22.48 -7.91 9.51
C ARG A 180 -20.97 -8.07 9.76
N PRO A 181 -20.16 -7.03 9.52
CA PRO A 181 -18.77 -7.06 9.92
C PRO A 181 -18.63 -7.23 11.43
N GLN A 182 -17.59 -7.96 11.83
CA GLN A 182 -17.16 -8.03 13.22
C GLN A 182 -16.92 -6.62 13.76
N ASN A 183 -17.49 -6.28 14.90
CA ASN A 183 -17.17 -5.03 15.56
C ASN A 183 -15.83 -5.17 16.30
N TYR A 184 -14.74 -4.94 15.57
CA TYR A 184 -13.39 -5.06 16.10
C TYR A 184 -13.11 -4.08 17.24
N VAL A 185 -13.71 -2.87 17.20
CA VAL A 185 -13.50 -1.82 18.21
C VAL A 185 -14.07 -2.23 19.57
N SER A 186 -15.16 -2.98 19.60
CA SER A 186 -15.74 -3.49 20.85
C SER A 186 -15.07 -4.76 21.38
N GLY A 187 -14.05 -5.29 20.68
CA GLY A 187 -13.41 -6.57 21.06
C GLY A 187 -14.23 -7.81 20.72
N GLU A 188 -15.28 -7.67 19.87
CA GLU A 188 -16.04 -8.81 19.37
C GLU A 188 -15.15 -9.75 18.56
N GLU A 189 -15.29 -11.07 18.77
CA GLU A 189 -14.68 -12.09 17.92
C GLU A 189 -15.79 -12.89 17.21
N SER A 190 -15.86 -12.72 15.88
CA SER A 190 -16.79 -13.50 15.05
C SER A 190 -16.15 -14.81 14.58
N TYR A 191 -16.96 -15.73 14.05
CA TYR A 191 -16.46 -16.96 13.42
C TYR A 191 -15.43 -16.66 12.31
N LEU A 192 -15.64 -15.58 11.56
CA LEU A 192 -14.75 -15.13 10.48
C LEU A 192 -13.40 -14.61 10.98
N ALA A 193 -13.23 -14.38 12.29
CA ALA A 193 -11.92 -14.00 12.82
C ALA A 193 -10.83 -15.06 12.56
N ARG A 194 -11.23 -16.33 12.54
CA ARG A 194 -10.33 -17.50 12.43
C ARG A 194 -10.64 -18.41 11.25
N HIS A 195 -11.73 -18.19 10.53
CA HIS A 195 -12.19 -19.02 9.42
C HIS A 195 -12.45 -18.16 8.17
N ALA A 196 -12.27 -18.76 7.01
CA ALA A 196 -12.41 -18.06 5.74
C ALA A 196 -12.93 -18.99 4.65
N ASN A 197 -13.88 -18.49 3.85
CA ASN A 197 -14.38 -19.12 2.64
C ASN A 197 -14.38 -18.08 1.52
N GLY A 198 -13.25 -17.94 0.82
CA GLY A 198 -13.06 -17.01 -0.28
C GLY A 198 -12.97 -17.71 -1.63
N THR A 199 -12.64 -16.94 -2.67
CA THR A 199 -12.46 -17.42 -4.05
C THR A 199 -10.98 -17.44 -4.47
N GLY A 200 -10.08 -17.02 -3.58
CA GLY A 200 -8.69 -16.67 -3.90
C GLY A 200 -7.76 -17.87 -4.12
N PRO A 201 -6.49 -17.55 -4.46
CA PRO A 201 -5.48 -18.55 -4.83
C PRO A 201 -5.00 -19.43 -3.66
N PHE A 202 -5.30 -19.08 -2.40
CA PHE A 202 -4.95 -19.89 -1.23
C PHE A 202 -6.16 -20.10 -0.32
N LYS A 203 -6.24 -21.30 0.28
CA LYS A 203 -7.24 -21.66 1.29
C LYS A 203 -6.62 -21.52 2.68
N LEU A 204 -7.33 -20.88 3.62
CA LEU A 204 -6.94 -20.84 5.04
C LEU A 204 -7.15 -22.24 5.64
N VAL A 205 -6.10 -22.82 6.21
CA VAL A 205 -6.15 -24.15 6.86
C VAL A 205 -6.36 -24.02 8.36
N SER A 206 -5.57 -23.17 8.99
CA SER A 206 -5.65 -22.96 10.45
C SER A 206 -5.09 -21.61 10.85
N ARG A 207 -5.63 -21.08 11.93
CA ARG A 207 -5.13 -19.88 12.59
C ARG A 207 -5.11 -20.04 14.10
N GLU A 208 -3.92 -20.05 14.67
CA GLU A 208 -3.65 -19.88 16.09
C GLU A 208 -3.15 -18.46 16.31
N VAL A 209 -3.96 -17.63 16.99
CA VAL A 209 -3.67 -16.20 17.19
C VAL A 209 -2.33 -16.01 17.88
N ASP A 210 -1.49 -15.11 17.40
CA ASP A 210 -0.14 -14.79 17.87
C ASP A 210 0.86 -15.96 17.81
N VAL A 211 0.49 -17.10 17.23
CA VAL A 211 1.34 -18.27 17.12
C VAL A 211 1.65 -18.61 15.68
N LYS A 212 0.62 -18.93 14.88
CA LYS A 212 0.82 -19.44 13.53
C LYS A 212 -0.46 -19.38 12.69
N THR A 213 -0.33 -18.97 11.42
CA THR A 213 -1.39 -19.10 10.40
C THR A 213 -0.89 -19.92 9.24
N GLN A 214 -1.70 -20.85 8.73
CA GLN A 214 -1.34 -21.75 7.63
C GLN A 214 -2.33 -21.64 6.48
N PHE A 215 -1.77 -21.62 5.26
CA PHE A 215 -2.54 -21.66 4.02
C PHE A 215 -2.00 -22.76 3.12
N VAL A 216 -2.85 -23.26 2.22
CA VAL A 216 -2.49 -24.17 1.13
C VAL A 216 -2.94 -23.62 -0.21
N ALA A 217 -2.23 -23.94 -1.26
CA ALA A 217 -2.59 -23.54 -2.62
C ALA A 217 -3.99 -24.05 -3.00
N ASN A 218 -4.77 -23.22 -3.67
CA ASN A 218 -6.07 -23.59 -4.22
C ASN A 218 -5.88 -23.94 -5.70
N HIS A 219 -5.69 -25.22 -6.03
CA HIS A 219 -5.55 -25.66 -7.42
C HIS A 219 -6.85 -25.63 -8.22
N GLU A 220 -7.98 -25.42 -7.56
CA GLU A 220 -9.29 -25.18 -8.20
C GLU A 220 -9.56 -23.69 -8.41
N TRP A 221 -8.56 -22.83 -8.18
CA TRP A 221 -8.70 -21.41 -8.40
C TRP A 221 -9.01 -21.11 -9.88
N TRP A 222 -10.00 -20.26 -10.13
CA TRP A 222 -10.47 -19.95 -11.49
C TRP A 222 -9.38 -19.40 -12.42
N ASP A 223 -8.34 -18.76 -11.84
CA ASP A 223 -7.20 -18.15 -12.58
C ASP A 223 -5.88 -18.95 -12.41
N GLU A 224 -5.96 -20.21 -11.99
CA GLU A 224 -4.80 -21.08 -11.70
C GLU A 224 -3.81 -21.15 -12.86
N LYS A 225 -4.29 -21.15 -14.10
CA LYS A 225 -3.44 -21.17 -15.31
C LYS A 225 -2.54 -19.93 -15.43
N ASN A 226 -2.88 -18.82 -14.76
CA ASN A 226 -2.12 -17.58 -14.73
C ASN A 226 -1.35 -17.39 -13.42
N ARG A 227 -1.37 -18.39 -12.51
CA ARG A 227 -0.55 -18.38 -11.31
C ARG A 227 0.94 -18.30 -11.69
N ARG A 228 1.64 -17.29 -11.19
CA ARG A 228 3.09 -17.11 -11.46
C ARG A 228 3.97 -17.87 -10.48
N GLY A 229 3.53 -17.99 -9.24
CA GLY A 229 4.25 -18.66 -8.17
C GLY A 229 4.05 -20.17 -8.15
N ASN A 230 4.85 -20.83 -7.35
CA ASN A 230 4.82 -22.29 -7.19
C ASN A 230 4.78 -22.73 -5.71
N VAL A 231 4.31 -21.84 -4.84
CA VAL A 231 4.16 -22.11 -3.41
C VAL A 231 2.94 -22.98 -3.20
N GLU A 232 3.13 -24.15 -2.54
CA GLU A 232 2.07 -25.11 -2.21
C GLU A 232 1.49 -24.88 -0.82
N LYS A 233 2.37 -24.53 0.13
CA LYS A 233 1.99 -24.27 1.53
C LYS A 233 2.64 -23.01 2.03
N VAL A 234 1.87 -22.20 2.78
CA VAL A 234 2.35 -21.01 3.43
C VAL A 234 2.22 -21.14 4.93
N ILE A 235 3.28 -20.81 5.65
CA ILE A 235 3.29 -20.75 7.11
C ILE A 235 3.72 -19.34 7.51
N TYR A 236 2.82 -18.63 8.13
CA TYR A 236 3.10 -17.34 8.76
C TYR A 236 3.31 -17.51 10.26
N THR A 237 4.38 -16.91 10.78
CA THR A 237 4.68 -16.87 12.22
C THR A 237 4.95 -15.42 12.63
N PRO A 238 4.11 -14.80 13.48
CA PRO A 238 4.38 -13.45 13.98
C PRO A 238 5.59 -13.47 14.93
N ILE A 239 6.55 -12.58 14.72
CA ILE A 239 7.72 -12.44 15.58
C ILE A 239 7.94 -10.94 15.83
N ASN A 240 7.49 -10.44 16.98
CA ASN A 240 7.52 -9.01 17.33
C ASN A 240 8.95 -8.45 17.46
N SER A 241 9.86 -9.21 18.04
CA SER A 241 11.26 -8.81 18.19
C SER A 241 12.00 -8.81 16.86
N VAL A 242 12.49 -7.66 16.44
CA VAL A 242 13.28 -7.49 15.21
C VAL A 242 14.52 -8.38 15.20
N ALA A 243 15.25 -8.45 16.34
CA ALA A 243 16.45 -9.28 16.47
C ALA A 243 16.12 -10.76 16.31
N THR A 244 15.00 -11.21 16.91
CA THR A 244 14.53 -12.60 16.80
C THR A 244 14.10 -12.92 15.37
N ARG A 245 13.40 -11.99 14.66
CA ARG A 245 13.04 -12.19 13.24
C ARG A 245 14.27 -12.33 12.35
N THR A 246 15.28 -11.48 12.55
CA THR A 246 16.56 -11.57 11.80
C THR A 246 17.26 -12.89 12.08
N ALA A 247 17.30 -13.35 13.34
CA ALA A 247 17.88 -14.64 13.72
C ALA A 247 17.11 -15.83 13.10
N ALA A 248 15.77 -15.78 13.08
CA ALA A 248 14.94 -16.81 12.47
C ALA A 248 15.18 -16.95 10.95
N LEU A 249 15.41 -15.83 10.23
CA LEU A 249 15.81 -15.86 8.83
C LEU A 249 17.18 -16.47 8.63
N LEU A 250 18.17 -16.06 9.43
CA LEU A 250 19.55 -16.55 9.32
C LEU A 250 19.69 -18.03 9.69
N SER A 251 18.91 -18.53 10.64
CA SER A 251 18.86 -19.95 11.02
C SER A 251 18.04 -20.82 10.03
N GLY A 252 17.26 -20.21 9.14
CA GLY A 252 16.36 -20.91 8.22
C GLY A 252 15.04 -21.37 8.83
N GLN A 253 14.70 -20.91 10.02
CA GLN A 253 13.38 -21.13 10.65
C GLN A 253 12.26 -20.47 9.82
N VAL A 254 12.54 -19.29 9.26
CA VAL A 254 11.71 -18.62 8.24
C VAL A 254 12.51 -18.42 6.96
N ASP A 255 11.81 -18.30 5.84
CA ASP A 255 12.41 -18.13 4.51
C ASP A 255 12.38 -16.66 4.06
N PHE A 256 11.50 -15.86 4.68
CA PHE A 256 11.25 -14.47 4.33
C PHE A 256 10.86 -13.65 5.57
N VAL A 257 11.36 -12.42 5.64
CA VAL A 257 11.02 -11.43 6.66
C VAL A 257 10.55 -10.14 5.98
N LEU A 258 9.34 -9.73 6.30
CA LEU A 258 8.83 -8.41 5.98
C LEU A 258 9.43 -7.40 6.97
N ASP A 259 9.86 -6.24 6.51
CA ASP A 259 10.38 -5.14 7.31
C ASP A 259 11.57 -5.55 8.23
N PRO A 260 12.72 -5.99 7.67
CA PRO A 260 13.94 -6.20 8.45
C PRO A 260 14.42 -4.87 9.06
N ALA A 261 15.12 -4.95 10.19
CA ALA A 261 15.67 -3.74 10.81
C ALA A 261 16.62 -2.99 9.88
N PRO A 262 16.50 -1.67 9.72
CA PRO A 262 17.39 -0.89 8.86
C PRO A 262 18.88 -1.07 9.19
N GLN A 263 19.22 -1.23 10.48
CA GLN A 263 20.59 -1.47 10.93
C GLN A 263 21.13 -2.85 10.54
N ASP A 264 20.25 -3.84 10.32
CA ASP A 264 20.64 -5.21 9.94
C ASP A 264 20.80 -5.40 8.43
N ILE A 265 20.27 -4.50 7.60
CA ILE A 265 20.25 -4.63 6.14
C ILE A 265 21.64 -4.88 5.59
N ALA A 266 22.64 -4.06 5.95
CA ALA A 266 24.01 -4.21 5.47
C ALA A 266 24.66 -5.55 5.90
N ARG A 267 24.26 -6.12 7.03
CA ARG A 267 24.69 -7.45 7.48
C ARG A 267 24.02 -8.56 6.68
N LEU A 268 22.74 -8.42 6.43
CA LEU A 268 21.96 -9.38 5.63
C LEU A 268 22.44 -9.43 4.19
N GLU A 269 22.70 -8.28 3.55
CA GLU A 269 23.21 -8.17 2.17
C GLU A 269 24.59 -8.85 1.99
N ARG A 270 25.42 -8.94 3.05
CA ARG A 270 26.70 -9.65 3.03
C ARG A 270 26.58 -11.16 3.20
N ASN A 271 25.43 -11.67 3.61
CA ASN A 271 25.22 -13.10 3.78
C ASN A 271 24.99 -13.78 2.42
N ALA A 272 25.82 -14.78 2.09
CA ALA A 272 25.77 -15.46 0.79
C ALA A 272 24.44 -16.17 0.50
N SER A 273 23.68 -16.57 1.53
CA SER A 273 22.39 -17.28 1.39
C SER A 273 21.15 -16.37 1.42
N ILE A 274 21.34 -15.08 1.72
CA ILE A 274 20.27 -14.10 1.87
C ILE A 274 20.32 -13.08 0.74
N GLN A 275 19.16 -12.64 0.30
CA GLN A 275 18.99 -11.42 -0.50
C GLN A 275 18.11 -10.42 0.22
N VAL A 276 18.35 -9.14 -0.04
CA VAL A 276 17.51 -8.03 0.42
C VAL A 276 17.04 -7.26 -0.81
N LEU A 277 15.74 -7.17 -0.97
CA LEU A 277 15.11 -6.35 -2.00
C LEU A 277 14.58 -5.08 -1.34
N SER A 278 14.91 -3.92 -1.91
CA SER A 278 14.41 -2.63 -1.45
C SER A 278 13.70 -1.92 -2.60
N ARG A 279 12.57 -1.28 -2.29
CA ARG A 279 11.80 -0.49 -3.26
C ARG A 279 11.31 0.79 -2.61
N ALA A 280 11.20 1.87 -3.40
CA ALA A 280 10.51 3.08 -2.96
C ALA A 280 9.03 2.79 -2.71
N GLU A 281 8.51 3.30 -1.59
CA GLU A 281 7.07 3.26 -1.30
C GLU A 281 6.31 4.19 -2.27
N ASP A 282 5.00 4.04 -2.36
CA ASP A 282 4.15 5.03 -3.02
C ASP A 282 4.03 6.35 -2.23
N ARG A 283 4.56 6.39 -1.02
CA ARG A 283 4.53 7.57 -0.14
C ARG A 283 5.60 8.58 -0.49
N VAL A 284 5.21 9.87 -0.50
CA VAL A 284 6.13 11.01 -0.54
C VAL A 284 6.09 11.76 0.79
N MET A 285 7.27 12.07 1.33
CA MET A 285 7.45 12.96 2.47
C MET A 285 7.59 14.39 1.97
N MET A 286 6.85 15.33 2.57
CA MET A 286 6.80 16.72 2.15
C MET A 286 6.54 17.66 3.32
N ILE A 287 6.82 18.95 3.14
CA ILE A 287 6.44 20.01 4.09
C ILE A 287 5.23 20.75 3.53
N ALA A 288 4.20 20.90 4.35
CA ALA A 288 3.10 21.82 4.11
C ALA A 288 3.32 23.10 4.94
N LEU A 289 2.97 24.26 4.35
CA LEU A 289 3.12 25.58 4.93
C LEU A 289 1.76 26.27 4.96
N ASP A 290 1.46 27.02 6.02
CA ASP A 290 0.22 27.81 6.10
C ASP A 290 0.20 28.91 5.03
N GLN A 291 -0.66 28.75 4.03
CA GLN A 291 -0.81 29.71 2.92
C GLN A 291 -2.11 30.50 3.00
N TYR A 292 -2.86 30.34 4.09
CA TYR A 292 -4.21 30.89 4.23
C TYR A 292 -4.26 32.15 5.08
N ARG A 293 -3.76 32.08 6.32
CA ARG A 293 -3.89 33.16 7.30
C ARG A 293 -3.02 34.37 6.91
N ASP A 294 -3.51 35.58 7.16
CA ASP A 294 -2.71 36.81 6.97
C ASP A 294 -1.61 36.92 8.02
N GLN A 295 -1.88 36.44 9.23
CA GLN A 295 -0.90 36.23 10.30
C GLN A 295 -0.96 34.74 10.69
N THR A 296 0.15 34.05 10.57
CA THR A 296 0.24 32.63 10.93
C THR A 296 0.86 32.46 12.32
N PRO A 297 0.39 31.52 13.16
CA PRO A 297 0.96 31.32 14.49
C PRO A 297 2.42 30.83 14.36
N TYR A 298 3.18 30.98 15.46
CA TYR A 298 4.54 30.44 15.57
C TYR A 298 5.54 30.96 14.52
N VAL A 299 5.30 32.16 13.95
CA VAL A 299 6.20 32.85 13.03
C VAL A 299 6.55 34.21 13.58
N SER A 300 7.85 34.54 13.60
CA SER A 300 8.38 35.78 14.17
C SER A 300 9.57 36.31 13.37
N ASP A 301 10.01 37.53 13.67
CA ASP A 301 11.36 37.97 13.33
C ASP A 301 12.41 37.14 14.14
N LEU A 302 13.68 37.38 13.87
CA LEU A 302 14.78 36.68 14.57
C LEU A 302 14.93 37.06 16.05
N ASN A 303 14.27 38.14 16.49
CA ASN A 303 14.23 38.61 17.88
C ASN A 303 12.99 38.09 18.64
N GLY A 304 12.14 37.30 17.96
CA GLY A 304 10.95 36.70 18.56
C GLY A 304 9.67 37.54 18.50
N LYS A 305 9.70 38.72 17.85
CA LYS A 305 8.51 39.52 17.62
C LYS A 305 7.65 38.94 16.51
N PRO A 306 6.35 38.66 16.71
CA PRO A 306 5.46 38.16 15.67
C PRO A 306 5.51 39.02 14.40
N LEU A 307 5.53 38.40 13.24
CA LEU A 307 5.46 39.09 11.95
C LEU A 307 4.04 39.62 11.71
N ASN A 308 3.95 40.79 11.10
CA ASN A 308 2.66 41.40 10.70
C ASN A 308 2.03 40.72 9.47
N ALA A 309 2.81 39.96 8.72
CA ALA A 309 2.35 39.25 7.54
C ALA A 309 2.90 37.83 7.53
N ASN A 310 2.12 36.90 6.99
CA ASN A 310 2.49 35.51 6.82
C ASN A 310 3.47 35.35 5.61
N PRO A 311 4.74 35.01 5.83
CA PRO A 311 5.72 34.90 4.76
C PRO A 311 5.38 33.77 3.78
N PHE A 312 4.66 32.74 4.24
CA PHE A 312 4.32 31.57 3.42
C PHE A 312 3.22 31.83 2.39
N LYS A 313 2.51 32.97 2.44
CA LYS A 313 1.58 33.41 1.37
C LYS A 313 2.32 33.82 0.11
N ASP A 314 3.55 34.33 0.22
CA ASP A 314 4.37 34.69 -0.94
C ASP A 314 4.99 33.43 -1.57
N VAL A 315 4.68 33.18 -2.84
CA VAL A 315 5.22 32.03 -3.58
C VAL A 315 6.75 32.08 -3.68
N ARG A 316 7.37 33.28 -3.70
CA ARG A 316 8.83 33.44 -3.76
C ARG A 316 9.49 32.90 -2.49
N VAL A 317 8.88 33.13 -1.33
CA VAL A 317 9.36 32.56 -0.06
C VAL A 317 9.28 31.04 -0.09
N ARG A 318 8.16 30.47 -0.53
CA ARG A 318 8.02 29.01 -0.65
C ARG A 318 9.00 28.40 -1.65
N GLN A 319 9.20 29.06 -2.80
CA GLN A 319 10.22 28.67 -3.77
C GLN A 319 11.64 28.73 -3.19
N ALA A 320 11.96 29.77 -2.45
CA ALA A 320 13.26 29.91 -1.78
C ALA A 320 13.49 28.77 -0.78
N LEU A 321 12.50 28.46 0.07
CA LEU A 321 12.58 27.34 1.01
C LEU A 321 12.75 26.00 0.28
N SER A 322 12.04 25.78 -0.83
CA SER A 322 12.16 24.55 -1.63
C SER A 322 13.54 24.41 -2.30
N LEU A 323 14.05 25.49 -2.90
CA LEU A 323 15.37 25.52 -3.56
C LEU A 323 16.54 25.37 -2.58
N ALA A 324 16.36 25.75 -1.31
CA ALA A 324 17.39 25.57 -0.27
C ALA A 324 17.48 24.13 0.24
N VAL A 325 16.53 23.23 -0.12
CA VAL A 325 16.57 21.82 0.28
C VAL A 325 17.45 21.02 -0.66
N ASN A 326 18.57 20.54 -0.14
CA ASN A 326 19.40 19.53 -0.84
C ASN A 326 18.84 18.13 -0.57
N ARG A 327 17.93 17.69 -1.42
CA ARG A 327 17.20 16.41 -1.31
C ARG A 327 18.14 15.21 -1.36
N GLU A 328 19.15 15.25 -2.22
CA GLU A 328 20.18 14.20 -2.30
C GLU A 328 21.00 14.08 -1.00
N ALA A 329 21.28 15.20 -0.33
CA ALA A 329 21.95 15.18 0.96
C ALA A 329 21.05 14.55 2.04
N LEU A 330 19.73 14.81 2.02
CA LEU A 330 18.77 14.15 2.92
C LEU A 330 18.78 12.62 2.71
N VAL A 331 18.74 12.18 1.45
CA VAL A 331 18.80 10.76 1.10
C VAL A 331 20.09 10.13 1.61
N ARG A 332 21.26 10.72 1.32
CA ARG A 332 22.55 10.15 1.73
C ARG A 332 22.74 10.15 3.24
N SER A 333 22.52 11.30 3.89
CA SER A 333 22.95 11.51 5.28
C SER A 333 21.92 11.11 6.32
N ILE A 334 20.62 11.33 6.03
CA ILE A 334 19.53 11.04 6.96
C ILE A 334 18.94 9.66 6.70
N MET A 335 18.66 9.34 5.41
CA MET A 335 18.03 8.08 5.03
C MET A 335 19.04 6.98 4.69
N ARG A 336 20.35 7.26 4.75
CA ARG A 336 21.43 6.29 4.48
C ARG A 336 21.28 5.57 3.14
N GLY A 337 20.82 6.29 2.10
CA GLY A 337 20.55 5.74 0.78
C GLY A 337 19.24 4.95 0.67
N LYS A 338 18.42 4.86 1.73
CA LYS A 338 17.13 4.14 1.72
C LYS A 338 15.96 5.08 1.48
N ALA A 339 16.09 5.93 0.46
CA ALA A 339 15.03 6.80 -0.06
C ALA A 339 15.38 7.24 -1.49
N VAL A 340 14.41 7.78 -2.20
CA VAL A 340 14.57 8.43 -3.51
C VAL A 340 14.23 9.91 -3.35
N ALA A 341 15.12 10.80 -3.79
CA ALA A 341 14.85 12.24 -3.79
C ALA A 341 13.74 12.56 -4.82
N THR A 342 12.80 13.41 -4.44
CA THR A 342 11.72 13.81 -5.36
C THR A 342 11.26 15.24 -5.10
N ASN A 343 10.76 15.90 -6.16
CA ASN A 343 10.15 17.22 -6.10
C ASN A 343 8.70 17.22 -6.63
N THR A 344 8.01 16.10 -6.49
CA THR A 344 6.57 15.96 -6.75
C THR A 344 5.88 15.28 -5.57
N ILE A 345 4.59 15.52 -5.38
CA ILE A 345 3.80 14.98 -4.28
C ILE A 345 3.33 13.53 -4.49
N ILE A 346 3.66 12.93 -5.62
CA ILE A 346 3.32 11.55 -5.96
C ILE A 346 4.56 10.74 -6.31
N SER A 347 4.48 9.42 -6.19
CA SER A 347 5.51 8.49 -6.59
C SER A 347 5.44 8.14 -8.08
N ASP A 348 6.50 7.52 -8.59
CA ASP A 348 6.61 7.02 -9.97
C ASP A 348 5.60 5.92 -10.32
N SER A 349 5.04 5.25 -9.32
CA SER A 349 4.01 4.22 -9.47
C SER A 349 2.59 4.77 -9.63
N VAL A 350 2.39 6.08 -9.45
CA VAL A 350 1.07 6.74 -9.49
C VAL A 350 0.77 7.24 -10.90
N PHE A 351 -0.43 6.93 -11.40
CA PHE A 351 -0.91 7.46 -12.69
C PHE A 351 -0.85 8.98 -12.72
N GLY A 352 -0.30 9.53 -13.79
CA GLY A 352 -0.07 10.97 -13.98
C GLY A 352 1.33 11.43 -13.57
N TYR A 353 2.20 10.54 -13.03
CA TYR A 353 3.59 10.87 -12.75
C TYR A 353 4.34 11.31 -14.02
N ASP A 354 5.16 12.35 -13.86
CA ASP A 354 6.06 12.81 -14.93
C ASP A 354 7.46 13.03 -14.33
N PRO A 355 8.48 12.27 -14.78
CA PRO A 355 9.85 12.40 -14.26
C PRO A 355 10.45 13.80 -14.52
N ARG A 356 9.99 14.51 -15.56
CA ARG A 356 10.43 15.87 -15.85
C ARG A 356 9.99 16.85 -14.76
N ILE A 357 8.78 16.67 -14.21
CA ILE A 357 8.29 17.47 -13.08
C ILE A 357 9.08 17.11 -11.81
N ALA A 358 9.30 15.82 -11.56
CA ALA A 358 9.99 15.34 -10.37
C ALA A 358 11.44 15.84 -10.26
N GLN A 359 12.10 16.09 -11.39
CA GLN A 359 13.50 16.53 -11.48
C GLN A 359 13.67 18.06 -11.51
N THR A 360 12.61 18.85 -11.61
CA THR A 360 12.70 20.32 -11.60
C THR A 360 12.90 20.87 -10.19
N GLY A 361 13.34 22.12 -10.05
CA GLY A 361 13.54 22.78 -8.76
C GLY A 361 14.67 22.19 -7.95
N GLN A 362 15.82 21.89 -8.60
CA GLN A 362 17.03 21.40 -7.96
C GLN A 362 17.60 22.41 -6.94
N TYR A 363 18.41 21.92 -6.03
CA TYR A 363 19.06 22.72 -5.01
C TYR A 363 19.84 23.90 -5.62
N ASP A 364 19.45 25.11 -5.25
CA ASP A 364 20.09 26.37 -5.67
C ASP A 364 19.98 27.41 -4.54
N LEU A 365 21.00 27.46 -3.70
CA LEU A 365 21.04 28.36 -2.57
C LEU A 365 21.13 29.84 -2.96
N GLN A 366 21.78 30.15 -4.07
CA GLN A 366 21.94 31.55 -4.53
C GLN A 366 20.60 32.10 -5.02
N LYS A 367 19.90 31.33 -5.84
CA LYS A 367 18.55 31.68 -6.28
C LYS A 367 17.57 31.77 -5.10
N ALA A 368 17.69 30.86 -4.14
CA ALA A 368 16.86 30.91 -2.92
C ALA A 368 17.06 32.23 -2.16
N LYS A 369 18.30 32.68 -1.96
CA LYS A 369 18.61 33.97 -1.32
C LYS A 369 18.06 35.16 -2.11
N ALA A 370 18.19 35.16 -3.44
CA ALA A 370 17.64 36.20 -4.30
C ALA A 370 16.12 36.32 -4.15
N LEU A 371 15.40 35.19 -4.19
CA LEU A 371 13.95 35.16 -4.03
C LEU A 371 13.48 35.67 -2.64
N LEU A 372 14.18 35.34 -1.56
CA LEU A 372 13.88 35.89 -0.23
C LEU A 372 14.08 37.40 -0.18
N LYS A 373 15.16 37.89 -0.81
CA LYS A 373 15.41 39.34 -0.92
C LYS A 373 14.31 40.03 -1.72
N GLU A 374 13.94 39.50 -2.88
CA GLU A 374 12.83 40.02 -3.70
C GLU A 374 11.48 40.01 -2.95
N ALA A 375 11.28 39.04 -2.06
CA ALA A 375 10.09 38.95 -1.21
C ALA A 375 10.14 39.86 0.05
N GLY A 376 11.25 40.57 0.28
CA GLY A 376 11.43 41.43 1.45
C GLY A 376 11.86 40.71 2.74
N PHE A 377 12.33 39.49 2.64
CA PHE A 377 12.79 38.64 3.78
C PHE A 377 14.28 38.39 3.76
N GLU A 378 15.10 39.28 3.21
CA GLU A 378 16.57 39.13 3.16
C GLU A 378 17.23 39.00 4.55
N ASN A 379 16.63 39.63 5.56
CA ASN A 379 17.10 39.53 6.93
C ASN A 379 16.65 38.25 7.66
N GLY A 380 15.86 37.41 6.98
CA GLY A 380 15.36 36.16 7.52
C GLY A 380 14.15 36.34 8.47
N PHE A 381 13.72 35.21 9.01
CA PHE A 381 12.64 35.09 9.99
C PHE A 381 12.76 33.77 10.75
N ALA A 382 11.91 33.61 11.79
CA ALA A 382 11.84 32.36 12.55
C ALA A 382 10.45 31.72 12.43
N PHE A 383 10.39 30.37 12.42
CA PHE A 383 9.12 29.66 12.51
C PHE A 383 9.24 28.29 13.19
N THR A 384 8.11 27.74 13.64
CA THR A 384 8.05 26.37 14.16
C THR A 384 7.62 25.41 13.08
N LEU A 385 8.38 24.31 12.94
CA LEU A 385 8.07 23.16 12.10
C LEU A 385 7.58 22.01 12.98
N ASP A 386 6.30 21.71 12.90
CA ASP A 386 5.71 20.59 13.62
C ASP A 386 6.05 19.26 12.92
N THR A 387 6.45 18.27 13.70
CA THR A 387 6.71 16.91 13.23
C THR A 387 6.36 15.88 14.29
N HIS A 388 6.15 14.64 13.89
CA HIS A 388 6.06 13.51 14.81
C HIS A 388 7.45 12.84 14.98
N ASN A 389 7.58 12.01 16.03
CA ASN A 389 8.83 11.31 16.36
C ASN A 389 8.68 9.78 16.44
N ASN A 390 7.50 9.26 16.11
CA ASN A 390 7.20 7.82 16.25
C ASN A 390 6.27 7.29 15.15
N ARG A 391 6.34 7.85 13.93
CA ARG A 391 5.54 7.42 12.80
C ARG A 391 6.37 6.84 11.65
N TRP A 392 7.41 7.55 11.24
CA TRP A 392 8.25 7.15 10.12
C TRP A 392 9.73 7.12 10.51
N VAL A 393 10.51 6.39 9.75
CA VAL A 393 11.96 6.31 9.98
C VAL A 393 12.59 7.70 9.81
N ASN A 394 13.27 8.18 10.83
CA ASN A 394 14.00 9.45 10.84
C ASN A 394 13.16 10.73 10.64
N ASP A 395 11.88 10.72 10.90
CA ASP A 395 10.97 11.87 10.75
C ASP A 395 11.49 13.14 11.45
N GLU A 396 11.87 13.05 12.72
CA GLU A 396 12.46 14.17 13.47
C GLU A 396 13.83 14.61 12.91
N ASN A 397 14.71 13.65 12.58
CA ASN A 397 16.04 13.95 12.03
C ASN A 397 15.95 14.63 10.66
N LEU A 398 14.94 14.26 9.85
CA LEU A 398 14.66 14.90 8.57
C LEU A 398 14.34 16.38 8.78
N CYS A 399 13.46 16.72 9.75
CA CYS A 399 13.12 18.09 10.07
C CYS A 399 14.28 18.89 10.65
N LYS A 400 15.12 18.27 11.50
CA LYS A 400 16.36 18.91 12.00
C LYS A 400 17.35 19.22 10.88
N ALA A 401 17.49 18.32 9.89
CA ALA A 401 18.32 18.56 8.72
C ALA A 401 17.80 19.73 7.86
N LEU A 402 16.47 19.80 7.65
CA LEU A 402 15.84 20.94 6.97
C LEU A 402 16.10 22.26 7.70
N ALA A 403 15.99 22.29 9.03
CA ALA A 403 16.29 23.46 9.83
C ALA A 403 17.74 23.95 9.58
N GLY A 404 18.71 23.04 9.53
CA GLY A 404 20.10 23.35 9.19
C GLY A 404 20.29 23.85 7.74
N MET A 405 19.49 23.38 6.80
CA MET A 405 19.52 23.85 5.41
C MET A 405 18.94 25.26 5.30
N TRP A 406 17.82 25.55 5.92
CA TRP A 406 17.17 26.86 5.91
C TRP A 406 17.90 27.93 6.72
N ALA A 407 18.69 27.53 7.72
CA ALA A 407 19.58 28.46 8.44
C ALA A 407 20.56 29.18 7.50
N LYS A 408 20.94 28.58 6.35
CA LYS A 408 21.78 29.23 5.31
C LYS A 408 21.08 30.39 4.59
N LEU A 409 19.77 30.51 4.77
CA LEU A 409 18.92 31.61 4.31
C LEU A 409 18.60 32.63 5.42
N ASN A 410 19.24 32.58 6.58
CA ASN A 410 18.87 33.29 7.81
C ASN A 410 17.44 32.94 8.31
N VAL A 411 16.88 31.77 7.90
CA VAL A 411 15.60 31.30 8.39
C VAL A 411 15.82 30.34 9.54
N LYS A 412 15.43 30.76 10.75
CA LYS A 412 15.57 29.97 11.97
C LYS A 412 14.33 29.09 12.17
N VAL A 413 14.54 27.78 12.26
CA VAL A 413 13.45 26.82 12.43
C VAL A 413 13.54 26.16 13.79
N ASN A 414 12.46 26.27 14.56
CA ASN A 414 12.24 25.50 15.77
C ASN A 414 11.52 24.20 15.43
N VAL A 415 12.21 23.06 15.54
CA VAL A 415 11.61 21.75 15.27
C VAL A 415 10.83 21.29 16.50
N HIS A 416 9.50 21.28 16.40
CA HIS A 416 8.59 20.82 17.45
C HIS A 416 8.18 19.37 17.17
N SER A 417 8.88 18.45 17.83
CA SER A 417 8.76 16.99 17.62
C SER A 417 7.93 16.36 18.73
N ILE A 418 6.75 15.83 18.40
CA ILE A 418 5.77 15.28 19.35
C ILE A 418 5.26 13.90 18.89
N PRO A 419 4.72 13.07 19.80
CA PRO A 419 4.09 11.82 19.42
C PRO A 419 2.95 12.01 18.42
N ARG A 420 2.78 11.07 17.48
CA ARG A 420 1.74 11.14 16.44
C ARG A 420 0.32 11.37 16.98
N VAL A 421 0.03 10.86 18.17
CA VAL A 421 -1.28 11.01 18.83
C VAL A 421 -1.58 12.46 19.23
N GLN A 422 -0.56 13.29 19.40
CA GLN A 422 -0.65 14.72 19.66
C GLN A 422 -0.51 15.53 18.37
N TYR A 423 0.34 15.08 17.45
CA TYR A 423 0.61 15.75 16.19
C TYR A 423 -0.65 15.91 15.32
N PHE A 424 -1.38 14.81 15.07
CA PHE A 424 -2.55 14.88 14.19
C PHE A 424 -3.67 15.78 14.71
N PRO A 425 -4.11 15.71 15.97
CA PRO A 425 -5.08 16.67 16.48
C PRO A 425 -4.63 18.13 16.32
N LYS A 426 -3.35 18.44 16.61
CA LYS A 426 -2.78 19.77 16.45
C LYS A 426 -2.86 20.29 15.02
N VAL A 427 -2.35 19.54 14.05
CA VAL A 427 -2.31 20.00 12.64
C VAL A 427 -3.68 19.96 11.96
N LEU A 428 -4.56 19.03 12.33
CA LEU A 428 -5.91 18.95 11.80
C LEU A 428 -6.84 20.01 12.37
N SER A 429 -6.60 20.49 13.58
CA SER A 429 -7.25 21.68 14.15
C SER A 429 -6.67 23.00 13.61
N PHE A 430 -5.72 22.92 12.69
CA PHE A 430 -5.08 24.06 12.07
C PHE A 430 -4.20 24.90 13.02
N ASP A 431 -3.76 24.31 14.13
CA ASP A 431 -2.82 24.92 15.08
C ASP A 431 -1.37 24.64 14.67
N THR A 432 -0.99 25.08 13.48
CA THR A 432 0.35 24.90 12.91
C THR A 432 0.63 25.98 11.86
N SER A 433 1.90 26.28 11.63
CA SER A 433 2.37 27.13 10.52
C SER A 433 3.08 26.34 9.44
N ALA A 434 3.73 25.25 9.85
CA ALA A 434 4.45 24.33 8.98
C ALA A 434 4.43 22.94 9.59
N GLY A 435 4.21 21.91 8.77
CA GLY A 435 4.16 20.53 9.25
C GLY A 435 4.74 19.51 8.26
N LEU A 436 5.31 18.42 8.80
CA LEU A 436 5.79 17.29 8.01
C LEU A 436 4.62 16.37 7.64
N VAL A 437 4.35 16.25 6.35
CA VAL A 437 3.31 15.38 5.78
C VAL A 437 3.96 14.21 5.06
N GLY A 438 3.40 13.02 5.19
CA GLY A 438 3.70 11.88 4.34
C GLY A 438 2.41 11.34 3.73
N TRP A 439 2.37 11.21 2.41
CA TRP A 439 1.19 10.80 1.70
C TRP A 439 1.48 9.68 0.70
N GLY A 440 0.77 8.56 0.82
CA GLY A 440 0.73 7.48 -0.15
C GLY A 440 -0.60 7.45 -0.87
N SER A 441 -0.59 7.16 -2.16
CA SER A 441 -1.79 7.11 -2.97
C SER A 441 -2.40 5.71 -2.94
N SER A 442 -3.35 5.46 -2.05
CA SER A 442 -4.05 4.16 -1.97
C SER A 442 -4.79 3.78 -3.26
N THR A 443 -5.02 4.75 -4.15
CA THR A 443 -5.65 4.54 -5.46
C THR A 443 -4.66 4.46 -6.61
N PHE A 444 -3.37 4.74 -6.40
CA PHE A 444 -2.35 4.83 -7.44
C PHE A 444 -2.74 5.75 -8.61
N ASP A 445 -3.50 6.80 -8.30
CA ASP A 445 -3.96 7.82 -9.25
C ASP A 445 -3.72 9.21 -8.66
N ALA A 446 -3.19 10.14 -9.45
CA ALA A 446 -2.83 11.50 -9.04
C ALA A 446 -4.05 12.32 -8.56
N PHE A 447 -5.26 11.99 -9.01
CA PHE A 447 -6.47 12.68 -8.58
C PHE A 447 -6.63 12.65 -7.06
N TYR A 448 -6.39 11.50 -6.44
CA TYR A 448 -6.59 11.33 -5.00
C TYR A 448 -5.67 12.20 -4.14
N PRO A 449 -4.32 12.16 -4.29
CA PRO A 449 -3.43 13.05 -3.55
C PRO A 449 -3.67 14.53 -3.88
N LEU A 450 -3.88 14.89 -5.14
CA LEU A 450 -4.17 16.28 -5.54
C LEU A 450 -5.47 16.81 -4.91
N GLN A 451 -6.55 16.02 -4.93
CA GLN A 451 -7.81 16.38 -4.30
C GLN A 451 -7.68 16.52 -2.78
N SER A 452 -6.93 15.62 -2.14
CA SER A 452 -6.81 15.60 -0.68
C SER A 452 -5.88 16.68 -0.12
N LEU A 453 -4.78 16.98 -0.84
CA LEU A 453 -3.70 17.82 -0.37
C LEU A 453 -3.71 19.24 -0.97
N SER A 454 -4.07 19.36 -2.28
CA SER A 454 -3.87 20.60 -3.05
C SER A 454 -5.17 21.31 -3.43
N ALA A 455 -6.34 20.66 -3.31
CA ALA A 455 -7.61 21.33 -3.49
C ALA A 455 -7.87 22.35 -2.38
N THR A 456 -8.61 23.40 -2.70
CA THR A 456 -9.16 24.30 -1.70
C THR A 456 -10.01 23.52 -0.70
N TYR A 457 -9.79 23.74 0.60
CA TYR A 457 -10.53 23.04 1.65
C TYR A 457 -12.03 23.33 1.57
N ASP A 458 -12.81 22.28 1.49
CA ASP A 458 -14.26 22.30 1.59
C ASP A 458 -14.75 21.19 2.51
N GLY A 459 -15.27 21.56 3.66
CA GLY A 459 -15.77 20.63 4.67
C GLY A 459 -16.96 19.79 4.21
N THR A 460 -17.68 20.20 3.15
CA THR A 460 -18.86 19.51 2.62
C THR A 460 -18.47 18.42 1.62
N SER A 461 -17.66 18.77 0.63
CA SER A 461 -17.22 17.85 -0.43
C SER A 461 -16.02 16.99 -0.05
N ARG A 462 -15.40 17.26 1.11
CA ARG A 462 -14.15 16.64 1.59
C ARG A 462 -12.93 16.95 0.71
N ALA A 463 -13.03 17.90 -0.23
CA ALA A 463 -11.87 18.41 -0.96
C ALA A 463 -10.91 19.10 0.02
N GLY A 464 -9.61 18.93 -0.20
CA GLY A 464 -8.58 19.55 0.65
C GLY A 464 -8.60 19.10 2.11
N ILE A 465 -9.20 17.94 2.44
CA ILE A 465 -9.36 17.49 3.84
C ILE A 465 -8.02 17.30 4.56
N SER A 466 -6.97 16.98 3.81
CA SER A 466 -5.59 16.84 4.32
C SER A 466 -4.69 18.01 3.94
N ASN A 467 -5.25 19.08 3.40
CA ASN A 467 -4.55 20.32 3.10
C ASN A 467 -4.34 21.12 4.39
N ILE A 468 -3.38 20.69 5.20
CA ILE A 468 -3.08 21.35 6.49
C ILE A 468 -2.50 22.77 6.33
N GLY A 469 -1.97 23.09 5.15
CA GLY A 469 -1.52 24.44 4.78
C GLY A 469 -2.63 25.35 4.30
N ARG A 470 -3.85 24.84 4.11
CA ARG A 470 -5.02 25.57 3.60
C ARG A 470 -4.72 26.38 2.32
N ALA A 471 -3.80 25.87 1.49
CA ALA A 471 -3.56 26.44 0.17
C ALA A 471 -4.87 26.50 -0.63
N SER A 472 -5.08 27.58 -1.37
CA SER A 472 -6.25 27.76 -2.23
C SER A 472 -5.82 28.36 -3.56
N ASP A 473 -6.04 27.62 -4.65
CA ASP A 473 -5.74 28.06 -6.01
C ASP A 473 -6.90 27.67 -6.95
N LYS A 474 -7.58 28.69 -7.48
CA LYS A 474 -8.74 28.50 -8.36
C LYS A 474 -8.40 27.71 -9.64
N GLN A 475 -7.15 27.80 -10.14
CA GLN A 475 -6.72 27.04 -11.31
C GLN A 475 -6.55 25.56 -10.96
N MET A 476 -6.04 25.25 -9.76
CA MET A 476 -5.96 23.88 -9.25
C MET A 476 -7.36 23.27 -9.12
N ASP A 477 -8.29 23.96 -8.49
CA ASP A 477 -9.67 23.49 -8.32
C ASP A 477 -10.36 23.23 -9.66
N ALA A 478 -10.12 24.11 -10.67
CA ALA A 478 -10.65 23.92 -12.02
C ALA A 478 -10.03 22.70 -12.73
N LEU A 479 -8.72 22.46 -12.56
CA LEU A 479 -8.05 21.27 -13.11
C LEU A 479 -8.56 19.99 -12.43
N LEU A 480 -8.75 19.99 -11.13
CA LEU A 480 -9.29 18.85 -10.39
C LEU A 480 -10.72 18.51 -10.81
N LYS A 481 -11.55 19.53 -11.04
CA LYS A 481 -12.91 19.32 -11.59
C LYS A 481 -12.86 18.68 -12.97
N LYS A 482 -11.97 19.14 -13.87
CA LYS A 482 -11.78 18.52 -15.19
C LYS A 482 -11.25 17.08 -15.06
N LEU A 483 -10.24 16.85 -14.21
CA LEU A 483 -9.64 15.53 -13.97
C LEU A 483 -10.66 14.52 -13.46
N ASN A 484 -11.58 14.96 -12.59
CA ASN A 484 -12.67 14.14 -12.08
C ASN A 484 -13.69 13.71 -13.14
N LEU A 485 -13.86 14.52 -14.20
CA LEU A 485 -14.86 14.29 -15.24
C LEU A 485 -14.30 13.60 -16.48
N ALA A 486 -12.99 13.69 -16.71
CA ALA A 486 -12.35 13.14 -17.90
C ALA A 486 -12.42 11.59 -17.89
N GLU A 487 -12.86 11.00 -19.01
CA GLU A 487 -13.00 9.55 -19.19
C GLU A 487 -11.85 8.95 -20.00
N ASP A 488 -11.35 9.69 -20.98
CA ASP A 488 -10.20 9.27 -21.78
C ASP A 488 -8.92 9.30 -20.94
N LEU A 489 -8.15 8.20 -20.98
CA LEU A 489 -6.94 8.07 -20.18
C LEU A 489 -5.84 9.05 -20.57
N ASN A 490 -5.70 9.39 -21.85
CA ASN A 490 -4.67 10.32 -22.31
C ASN A 490 -5.03 11.75 -21.91
N GLU A 491 -6.30 12.13 -22.04
CA GLU A 491 -6.80 13.41 -21.54
C GLU A 491 -6.61 13.51 -20.04
N ARG A 492 -6.97 12.47 -19.26
CA ARG A 492 -6.76 12.43 -17.81
C ARG A 492 -5.30 12.60 -17.45
N GLU A 493 -4.42 11.88 -18.11
CA GLU A 493 -2.98 11.96 -17.86
C GLU A 493 -2.44 13.38 -18.14
N ALA A 494 -2.87 14.00 -19.23
CA ALA A 494 -2.50 15.36 -19.56
C ALA A 494 -2.97 16.38 -18.51
N ILE A 495 -4.21 16.26 -18.03
CA ILE A 495 -4.76 17.12 -16.98
C ILE A 495 -4.03 16.88 -15.64
N ALA A 496 -3.77 15.63 -15.27
CA ALA A 496 -3.03 15.29 -14.06
C ALA A 496 -1.62 15.91 -14.07
N ARG A 497 -0.90 15.80 -15.17
CA ARG A 497 0.42 16.43 -15.36
C ARG A 497 0.36 17.97 -15.29
N GLN A 498 -0.68 18.60 -15.84
CA GLN A 498 -0.91 20.04 -15.69
C GLN A 498 -1.11 20.44 -14.23
N ALA A 499 -1.93 19.69 -13.48
CA ALA A 499 -2.17 19.93 -12.06
C ALA A 499 -0.90 19.74 -11.22
N LEU A 500 -0.12 18.69 -11.47
CA LEU A 500 1.17 18.45 -10.79
C LEU A 500 2.20 19.53 -11.12
N SER A 501 2.24 20.00 -12.36
CA SER A 501 3.11 21.14 -12.76
C SER A 501 2.70 22.44 -12.06
N LEU A 502 1.39 22.68 -11.91
CA LEU A 502 0.87 23.84 -11.19
C LEU A 502 1.21 23.76 -9.70
N GLU A 503 0.99 22.59 -9.09
CA GLU A 503 1.32 22.31 -7.68
C GLU A 503 2.78 22.68 -7.40
N GLN A 504 3.70 22.22 -8.26
CA GLN A 504 5.12 22.48 -8.12
C GLN A 504 5.46 23.97 -8.37
N LYS A 505 4.92 24.61 -9.41
CA LYS A 505 5.16 26.05 -9.71
C LYS A 505 4.69 26.95 -8.57
N ARG A 506 3.55 26.63 -7.97
CA ARG A 506 2.97 27.35 -6.83
C ARG A 506 3.62 26.98 -5.50
N VAL A 507 4.39 25.89 -5.48
CA VAL A 507 4.97 25.29 -4.28
C VAL A 507 3.90 25.19 -3.20
N LEU A 508 2.79 24.49 -3.52
CA LEU A 508 1.73 24.24 -2.55
C LEU A 508 2.24 23.35 -1.42
N HIS A 509 3.19 22.46 -1.74
CA HIS A 509 4.00 21.68 -0.80
C HIS A 509 5.49 21.76 -1.19
N ILE A 510 6.36 21.39 -0.25
CA ILE A 510 7.79 21.17 -0.52
C ILE A 510 8.07 19.67 -0.42
N PRO A 511 7.99 18.91 -1.53
CA PRO A 511 8.32 17.49 -1.54
C PRO A 511 9.81 17.28 -1.24
N LEU A 512 10.13 16.18 -0.55
CA LEU A 512 11.47 15.87 -0.06
C LEU A 512 12.01 14.58 -0.67
N LEU A 513 11.34 13.47 -0.37
CA LEU A 513 11.81 12.12 -0.72
C LEU A 513 10.68 11.08 -0.61
N GLN A 514 10.89 9.96 -1.27
CA GLN A 514 10.14 8.71 -1.11
C GLN A 514 10.96 7.77 -0.22
N PRO A 515 10.47 7.35 0.96
CA PRO A 515 11.11 6.30 1.74
C PRO A 515 11.17 4.98 0.97
N MET A 516 12.13 4.13 1.29
CA MET A 516 12.18 2.76 0.82
C MET A 516 11.80 1.80 1.95
N PHE A 517 11.04 0.76 1.61
CA PHE A 517 10.93 -0.43 2.43
C PHE A 517 11.89 -1.51 1.94
N SER A 518 12.14 -2.51 2.77
CA SER A 518 13.00 -3.63 2.43
C SER A 518 12.37 -4.95 2.83
N TRP A 519 12.60 -5.98 2.03
CA TRP A 519 12.26 -7.38 2.28
C TRP A 519 13.56 -8.18 2.34
N ALA A 520 13.72 -9.03 3.34
CA ALA A 520 14.87 -9.92 3.46
C ALA A 520 14.43 -11.38 3.33
N MET A 521 15.11 -12.17 2.51
CA MET A 521 14.71 -13.53 2.20
C MET A 521 15.87 -14.42 1.79
N LYS A 522 15.67 -15.73 1.76
CA LYS A 522 16.60 -16.68 1.15
C LYS A 522 16.75 -16.41 -0.34
N LYS A 523 17.94 -16.62 -0.90
CA LYS A 523 18.24 -16.37 -2.32
C LYS A 523 17.44 -17.21 -3.33
N ASN A 524 16.89 -18.32 -2.88
CA ASN A 524 16.04 -19.17 -3.73
C ASN A 524 14.57 -18.74 -3.77
N ILE A 525 14.24 -17.54 -3.28
CA ILE A 525 12.88 -16.98 -3.29
C ILE A 525 12.87 -15.77 -4.20
N ASP A 526 11.97 -15.76 -5.16
CA ASP A 526 11.79 -14.65 -6.11
C ASP A 526 10.35 -14.12 -6.01
N PRO A 527 10.10 -13.04 -5.24
CA PRO A 527 8.83 -12.38 -5.14
C PRO A 527 8.72 -11.21 -6.13
N ILE A 528 7.51 -10.78 -6.45
CA ILE A 528 7.29 -9.49 -7.10
C ILE A 528 7.10 -8.42 -6.01
N VAL A 529 8.04 -7.47 -5.94
CA VAL A 529 7.98 -6.36 -4.98
C VAL A 529 7.12 -5.23 -5.53
N ARG A 530 5.98 -4.97 -4.89
CA ARG A 530 5.04 -3.91 -5.28
C ARG A 530 5.27 -2.64 -4.44
N PRO A 531 4.98 -1.44 -5.00
CA PRO A 531 5.16 -0.17 -4.27
C PRO A 531 4.21 0.00 -3.07
N ASP A 532 3.12 -0.79 -2.99
CA ASP A 532 2.20 -0.82 -1.86
C ASP A 532 2.69 -1.66 -0.67
N ASN A 533 3.91 -2.20 -0.73
CA ASN A 533 4.53 -3.06 0.29
C ASN A 533 3.69 -4.31 0.65
N LYS A 534 2.85 -4.79 -0.27
CA LYS A 534 2.01 -5.98 -0.05
C LYS A 534 2.66 -7.21 -0.66
N LEU A 535 2.87 -8.23 0.17
CA LEU A 535 3.32 -9.54 -0.27
C LEU A 535 2.16 -10.29 -0.93
N THR A 536 2.32 -10.63 -2.20
CA THR A 536 1.32 -11.36 -3.00
C THR A 536 1.80 -12.80 -3.15
N LEU A 537 1.15 -13.73 -2.45
CA LEU A 537 1.62 -15.11 -2.29
C LEU A 537 1.62 -15.91 -3.60
N GLU A 538 0.65 -15.69 -4.47
CA GLU A 538 0.52 -16.37 -5.77
C GLU A 538 1.57 -15.93 -6.80
N TRP A 539 2.43 -14.96 -6.44
CA TRP A 539 3.52 -14.49 -7.29
C TRP A 539 4.91 -14.93 -6.79
N ILE A 540 4.98 -15.67 -5.69
CA ILE A 540 6.26 -16.12 -5.13
C ILE A 540 6.74 -17.38 -5.86
N VAL A 541 7.94 -17.30 -6.42
CA VAL A 541 8.64 -18.45 -7.00
C VAL A 541 9.70 -18.94 -6.00
N MET A 542 9.70 -20.24 -5.71
CA MET A 542 10.74 -20.91 -4.92
C MET A 542 11.55 -21.82 -5.85
N HIS A 543 12.85 -21.59 -5.96
CA HIS A 543 13.80 -22.37 -6.76
C HIS A 543 14.36 -23.56 -6.01
#